data_ba8c7eaf7aca50b161b1c1b712ba095d
#
_entry.id   ba8c7eaf7aca50b161b1c1b712ba095d
#
_cell.length_a   1.000
_cell.length_b   1.000
_cell.length_c   1.000
_cell.angle_alpha   90.00
_cell.angle_beta   90.00
_cell.angle_gamma   90.00
#
_symmetry.space_group_name_H-M   'P 1'
#
loop_
_entity.id
_entity.type
_entity.pdbx_description
1 polymer ?
#
loop_
_entity_poly.entity_id
_entity_poly.type
_entity_poly.pdbx_seq_one_letter_code
_entity_poly.pdbx_strand_id
1 'polypeptide(L)'
;MENASSPVERQTKQHKMKTISLALISALACIFSLTAAAQSPPAADLIITNAKVWTVDKSNPTAQAVAVLGDHIVAVGSNSDVNNWRGASTRVIDAEGKLLLPGFNDSHVHFVNGGLALDAVQLNDATSPEEFARRIGDRAKQTPKGEWIMGGDWDETKWTPAKLPTKELIDPVTPETPIFVSRYDGHMSLANSVALRLAGVTAKTPDPPGGVIVRDAQGNPTGALKDAAQDLVHKVIPPLTHEQRVTAVKRALAHAASLGVTSVQNMDPDYEDIAVYSELLQRGELTTRIYAAPLITQVDDQTKIGIRHAFGGPFLRIGAVKAFADGSLGSATAYFFQPFEDQPNNHGILSDEMHPVSLMRDRMMKADAAGLQLCTHAIGDQAISMILDIYSEITKAHGEADRRFRIEHAQHMAAKDFDRFAQLHVIASVQPYHAIDDGRWAEGWIGHDRASRTYAFRTFWSHGVRLALGTDWDVAALNPMLTVYAAVTRATLDGKNPNGWFPEQKLTVPETVEAYTMGSAYAEFQENQKGSITPGKLADMVLLSDDIFSIPPEKIRDVKVLKTIVGGKIVWDAMEQK
;
A
#
# COMPACT_ATOMS: atom_id res chain seq x y z
N MET A 1 12.58 14.62 89.35
CA MET A 1 11.42 13.94 89.94
C MET A 1 10.41 13.67 88.87
N GLU A 2 10.46 12.46 88.35
CA GLU A 2 9.56 12.03 87.23
C GLU A 2 8.25 11.53 87.89
N ASN A 3 7.14 12.13 87.45
CA ASN A 3 5.80 11.65 87.74
C ASN A 3 5.40 10.56 86.72
N ALA A 4 5.53 9.29 87.11
CA ALA A 4 5.04 8.15 86.36
C ALA A 4 3.50 8.03 86.55
N SER A 5 2.73 8.24 85.51
CA SER A 5 1.28 7.96 85.50
C SER A 5 1.00 6.47 85.54
N SER A 6 -0.03 6.05 86.34
CA SER A 6 -0.37 4.66 86.67
C SER A 6 -0.84 3.88 85.41
N PRO A 7 -0.64 2.54 85.42
CA PRO A 7 -1.00 1.66 84.29
C PRO A 7 -2.50 1.69 83.90
N VAL A 8 -3.39 2.03 84.83
CA VAL A 8 -4.85 2.05 84.63
C VAL A 8 -5.29 3.24 83.74
N GLU A 9 -4.65 4.42 83.87
CA GLU A 9 -4.94 5.56 83.00
C GLU A 9 -4.50 5.39 81.53
N ARG A 10 -3.45 4.63 81.28
CA ARG A 10 -2.99 4.31 79.94
C ARG A 10 -3.95 3.38 79.17
N GLN A 11 -4.55 2.39 79.85
CA GLN A 11 -5.52 1.48 79.21
C GLN A 11 -6.82 2.17 78.84
N THR A 12 -7.34 3.12 79.67
CA THR A 12 -8.57 3.84 79.38
C THR A 12 -8.43 4.84 78.24
N LYS A 13 -7.25 5.48 78.09
CA LYS A 13 -6.97 6.35 76.96
C LYS A 13 -6.80 5.58 75.63
N GLN A 14 -6.13 4.38 75.68
CA GLN A 14 -6.00 3.56 74.48
C GLN A 14 -7.33 2.96 73.98
N HIS A 15 -8.26 2.62 74.92
CA HIS A 15 -9.59 2.09 74.54
C HIS A 15 -10.48 3.18 73.91
N LYS A 16 -10.49 4.43 74.46
CA LYS A 16 -11.21 5.55 73.85
C LYS A 16 -10.66 5.97 72.49
N MET A 17 -9.35 5.96 72.31
CA MET A 17 -8.75 6.26 70.98
C MET A 17 -9.05 5.19 69.91
N LYS A 18 -9.06 3.91 70.29
CA LYS A 18 -9.43 2.82 69.37
C LYS A 18 -10.91 2.89 68.94
N THR A 19 -11.81 3.25 69.85
CA THR A 19 -13.25 3.33 69.57
C THR A 19 -13.59 4.54 68.68
N ILE A 20 -12.90 5.68 68.86
CA ILE A 20 -13.08 6.86 68.01
C ILE A 20 -12.48 6.63 66.58
N SER A 21 -11.33 5.94 66.47
CA SER A 21 -10.73 5.58 65.19
C SER A 21 -11.60 4.60 64.40
N LEU A 22 -12.23 3.60 65.05
CA LEU A 22 -13.12 2.68 64.34
C LEU A 22 -14.41 3.37 63.85
N ALA A 23 -14.98 4.31 64.63
CA ALA A 23 -16.17 5.04 64.25
C ALA A 23 -15.91 6.02 63.07
N LEU A 24 -14.72 6.66 63.03
CA LEU A 24 -14.34 7.51 61.89
C LEU A 24 -14.04 6.69 60.62
N ILE A 25 -13.43 5.52 60.70
CA ILE A 25 -13.17 4.65 59.59
C ILE A 25 -14.48 4.08 59.01
N SER A 26 -15.44 3.70 59.85
CA SER A 26 -16.77 3.25 59.41
C SER A 26 -17.59 4.36 58.77
N ALA A 27 -17.52 5.62 59.27
CA ALA A 27 -18.19 6.76 58.62
C ALA A 27 -17.55 7.18 57.29
N LEU A 28 -16.20 7.07 57.15
CA LEU A 28 -15.53 7.32 55.89
C LEU A 28 -15.82 6.21 54.82
N ALA A 29 -15.93 4.95 55.27
CA ALA A 29 -16.33 3.85 54.38
C ALA A 29 -17.76 3.97 53.87
N CYS A 30 -18.69 4.49 54.66
CA CYS A 30 -20.07 4.78 54.24
C CYS A 30 -20.18 6.00 53.29
N ILE A 31 -19.30 6.99 53.37
CA ILE A 31 -19.29 8.15 52.48
C ILE A 31 -18.68 7.78 51.13
N PHE A 32 -17.72 6.86 51.05
CA PHE A 32 -17.17 6.36 49.80
C PHE A 32 -18.08 5.36 49.06
N SER A 33 -19.09 4.78 49.75
CA SER A 33 -20.04 3.84 49.12
C SER A 33 -21.24 4.52 48.44
N LEU A 34 -21.38 5.82 48.53
CA LEU A 34 -22.57 6.54 48.04
C LEU A 34 -22.36 7.39 46.78
N THR A 35 -21.20 7.30 46.09
CA THR A 35 -20.97 8.04 44.84
C THR A 35 -20.37 7.20 43.72
N ALA A 36 -20.57 5.90 43.70
CA ALA A 36 -20.55 5.16 42.45
C ALA A 36 -21.94 5.34 41.80
N ALA A 37 -22.35 6.58 41.49
CA ALA A 37 -23.27 6.80 40.40
C ALA A 37 -22.59 6.14 39.18
N ALA A 38 -23.16 5.05 38.72
CA ALA A 38 -22.75 4.45 37.44
C ALA A 38 -22.85 5.60 36.42
N GLN A 39 -21.71 6.25 36.11
CA GLN A 39 -21.65 7.16 35.00
C GLN A 39 -22.07 6.34 33.79
N SER A 40 -23.20 6.74 33.19
CA SER A 40 -23.57 6.15 31.91
C SER A 40 -22.34 6.20 31.01
N PRO A 41 -22.02 5.13 30.29
CA PRO A 41 -20.88 5.16 29.38
C PRO A 41 -21.01 6.41 28.50
N PRO A 42 -19.90 7.08 28.14
CA PRO A 42 -19.95 8.24 27.26
C PRO A 42 -20.67 7.86 25.98
N ALA A 43 -21.58 8.73 25.51
CA ALA A 43 -22.32 8.48 24.30
C ALA A 43 -21.38 8.42 23.08
N ALA A 44 -21.62 7.48 22.19
CA ALA A 44 -20.88 7.37 20.94
C ALA A 44 -21.15 8.59 20.02
N ASP A 45 -20.15 9.00 19.25
CA ASP A 45 -20.31 10.05 18.23
C ASP A 45 -21.02 9.49 16.98
N LEU A 46 -20.71 8.23 16.62
CA LEU A 46 -21.27 7.55 15.47
C LEU A 46 -21.69 6.13 15.84
N ILE A 47 -22.88 5.73 15.38
CA ILE A 47 -23.35 4.35 15.44
C ILE A 47 -23.76 3.91 14.03
N ILE A 48 -23.31 2.73 13.60
CA ILE A 48 -23.75 2.06 12.38
C ILE A 48 -24.58 0.88 12.81
N THR A 49 -25.82 0.81 12.37
CA THR A 49 -26.80 -0.25 12.69
C THR A 49 -27.22 -1.02 11.44
N ASN A 50 -27.87 -2.16 11.64
CA ASN A 50 -28.44 -2.98 10.56
C ASN A 50 -27.40 -3.33 9.45
N ALA A 51 -26.14 -3.50 9.85
CA ALA A 51 -25.06 -3.89 8.93
C ALA A 51 -24.85 -5.41 8.94
N LYS A 52 -24.35 -5.95 7.83
CA LYS A 52 -23.60 -7.21 7.82
C LYS A 52 -22.15 -6.87 8.11
N VAL A 53 -21.74 -6.90 9.37
CA VAL A 53 -20.37 -6.57 9.76
C VAL A 53 -19.50 -7.82 9.62
N TRP A 54 -18.48 -7.78 8.78
CA TRP A 54 -17.39 -8.74 8.75
C TRP A 54 -16.18 -8.11 9.43
N THR A 55 -15.85 -8.59 10.62
CA THR A 55 -14.94 -7.88 11.54
C THR A 55 -13.45 -8.11 11.27
N VAL A 56 -13.10 -9.22 10.60
CA VAL A 56 -11.71 -9.73 10.52
C VAL A 56 -11.12 -10.05 11.91
N ASP A 57 -11.97 -10.17 12.92
CA ASP A 57 -11.60 -10.65 14.26
C ASP A 57 -12.05 -12.11 14.40
N LYS A 58 -11.09 -13.04 14.52
CA LYS A 58 -11.37 -14.48 14.59
C LYS A 58 -12.18 -14.87 15.83
N SER A 59 -12.15 -14.05 16.89
CA SER A 59 -12.92 -14.28 18.12
C SER A 59 -14.38 -13.81 17.99
N ASN A 60 -14.66 -12.84 17.12
CA ASN A 60 -16.00 -12.31 16.88
C ASN A 60 -16.15 -11.95 15.39
N PRO A 61 -16.23 -12.94 14.49
CA PRO A 61 -16.07 -12.73 13.05
C PRO A 61 -17.20 -11.93 12.39
N THR A 62 -18.37 -11.85 13.00
CA THR A 62 -19.55 -11.14 12.45
C THR A 62 -20.30 -10.36 13.52
N ALA A 63 -20.90 -9.24 13.12
CA ALA A 63 -21.77 -8.44 14.00
C ALA A 63 -22.88 -7.76 13.16
N GLN A 64 -23.76 -6.98 13.83
CA GLN A 64 -24.84 -6.22 13.21
C GLN A 64 -24.66 -4.71 13.33
N ALA A 65 -23.83 -4.28 14.26
CA ALA A 65 -23.67 -2.85 14.57
C ALA A 65 -22.29 -2.56 15.16
N VAL A 66 -21.87 -1.28 15.03
CA VAL A 66 -20.62 -0.72 15.54
C VAL A 66 -20.88 0.64 16.15
N ALA A 67 -20.32 0.90 17.35
CA ALA A 67 -20.28 2.25 17.95
C ALA A 67 -18.87 2.81 17.95
N VAL A 68 -18.76 4.09 17.69
CA VAL A 68 -17.51 4.85 17.59
C VAL A 68 -17.55 6.05 18.52
N LEU A 69 -16.49 6.25 19.29
CA LEU A 69 -16.27 7.43 20.14
C LEU A 69 -14.89 8.02 19.81
N GLY A 70 -14.86 9.29 19.42
CA GLY A 70 -13.66 9.90 18.86
C GLY A 70 -13.24 9.19 17.57
N ASP A 71 -12.02 8.71 17.55
CA ASP A 71 -11.44 7.97 16.42
C ASP A 71 -11.36 6.45 16.64
N HIS A 72 -11.98 5.93 17.74
CA HIS A 72 -11.91 4.52 18.10
C HIS A 72 -13.28 3.82 18.11
N ILE A 73 -13.26 2.55 17.77
CA ILE A 73 -14.38 1.63 17.94
C ILE A 73 -14.52 1.34 19.43
N VAL A 74 -15.71 1.55 20.00
CA VAL A 74 -16.00 1.31 21.43
C VAL A 74 -16.92 0.11 21.67
N ALA A 75 -17.73 -0.26 20.69
CA ALA A 75 -18.56 -1.46 20.77
C ALA A 75 -18.79 -2.09 19.39
N VAL A 76 -18.85 -3.41 19.36
CA VAL A 76 -19.19 -4.24 18.20
C VAL A 76 -20.09 -5.37 18.69
N GLY A 77 -21.25 -5.56 18.07
CA GLY A 77 -22.19 -6.58 18.51
C GLY A 77 -23.53 -6.53 17.80
N SER A 78 -24.61 -6.93 18.51
CA SER A 78 -25.96 -6.80 18.00
C SER A 78 -26.40 -5.33 17.97
N ASN A 79 -27.48 -5.02 17.24
CA ASN A 79 -28.08 -3.68 17.25
C ASN A 79 -28.46 -3.23 18.67
N SER A 80 -28.95 -4.16 19.51
CA SER A 80 -29.32 -3.86 20.90
C SER A 80 -28.11 -3.53 21.77
N ASP A 81 -27.01 -4.27 21.64
CA ASP A 81 -25.79 -4.05 22.44
C ASP A 81 -25.19 -2.67 22.15
N VAL A 82 -25.12 -2.32 20.86
CA VAL A 82 -24.52 -1.06 20.41
C VAL A 82 -25.44 0.14 20.72
N ASN A 83 -26.76 -0.05 20.73
CA ASN A 83 -27.71 1.02 21.06
C ASN A 83 -27.55 1.56 22.50
N ASN A 84 -26.93 0.81 23.42
CA ASN A 84 -26.58 1.27 24.76
C ASN A 84 -25.56 2.43 24.76
N TRP A 85 -24.87 2.66 23.66
CA TRP A 85 -23.92 3.76 23.47
C TRP A 85 -24.57 5.01 22.84
N ARG A 86 -25.89 4.97 22.54
CA ARG A 86 -26.58 6.06 21.89
C ARG A 86 -26.90 7.19 22.85
N GLY A 87 -26.50 8.41 22.50
CA GLY A 87 -26.85 9.65 23.16
C GLY A 87 -27.61 10.61 22.25
N ALA A 88 -27.95 11.80 22.78
CA ALA A 88 -28.73 12.80 22.03
C ALA A 88 -28.00 13.35 20.79
N SER A 89 -26.66 13.40 20.82
CA SER A 89 -25.82 13.92 19.73
C SER A 89 -25.26 12.81 18.83
N THR A 90 -25.54 11.55 19.11
CA THR A 90 -25.02 10.42 18.34
C THR A 90 -25.59 10.44 16.91
N ARG A 91 -24.71 10.52 15.91
CA ARG A 91 -25.08 10.26 14.51
C ARG A 91 -25.34 8.78 14.31
N VAL A 92 -26.50 8.42 13.77
CA VAL A 92 -26.84 7.02 13.48
C VAL A 92 -26.94 6.81 11.97
N ILE A 93 -26.23 5.81 11.46
CA ILE A 93 -26.33 5.33 10.08
C ILE A 93 -27.03 3.99 10.10
N ASP A 94 -28.16 3.89 9.40
CA ASP A 94 -28.76 2.61 9.05
C ASP A 94 -28.05 2.06 7.81
N ALA A 95 -27.40 0.93 7.95
CA ALA A 95 -26.69 0.28 6.83
C ALA A 95 -27.61 -0.55 5.94
N GLU A 96 -28.90 -0.67 6.24
CA GLU A 96 -29.91 -1.36 5.41
C GLU A 96 -29.50 -2.79 4.98
N GLY A 97 -28.82 -3.51 5.86
CA GLY A 97 -28.32 -4.87 5.57
C GLY A 97 -27.07 -4.91 4.68
N LYS A 98 -26.45 -3.80 4.37
CA LYS A 98 -25.22 -3.70 3.56
C LYS A 98 -24.00 -4.21 4.31
N LEU A 99 -22.97 -4.60 3.56
CA LEU A 99 -21.73 -5.14 4.10
C LEU A 99 -20.84 -4.01 4.65
N LEU A 100 -20.44 -4.14 5.91
CA LEU A 100 -19.44 -3.28 6.57
C LEU A 100 -18.16 -4.08 6.81
N LEU A 101 -17.05 -3.57 6.27
CA LEU A 101 -15.70 -4.13 6.42
C LEU A 101 -14.77 -3.16 7.15
N PRO A 102 -13.63 -3.65 7.72
CA PRO A 102 -12.50 -2.76 7.98
C PRO A 102 -12.12 -2.03 6.70
N GLY A 103 -11.70 -0.77 6.80
CA GLY A 103 -11.20 -0.03 5.66
C GLY A 103 -10.00 -0.72 5.01
N PHE A 104 -9.93 -0.70 3.70
CA PHE A 104 -8.82 -1.29 2.97
C PHE A 104 -7.51 -0.55 3.26
N ASN A 105 -6.43 -1.32 3.41
CA ASN A 105 -5.09 -0.83 3.65
C ASN A 105 -4.20 -1.30 2.51
N ASP A 106 -3.95 -0.42 1.55
CA ASP A 106 -3.14 -0.74 0.39
C ASP A 106 -1.66 -0.80 0.76
N SER A 107 -1.05 -1.99 0.64
CA SER A 107 0.32 -2.21 1.10
C SER A 107 1.40 -1.66 0.17
N HIS A 108 1.04 -1.18 -1.03
CA HIS A 108 2.01 -0.68 -1.99
C HIS A 108 1.36 0.29 -2.97
N VAL A 109 1.70 1.56 -2.85
CA VAL A 109 1.26 2.63 -3.78
C VAL A 109 2.38 3.64 -4.01
N HIS A 110 2.30 4.38 -5.12
CA HIS A 110 3.06 5.59 -5.43
C HIS A 110 2.11 6.79 -5.36
N PHE A 111 1.82 7.27 -4.14
CA PHE A 111 0.62 8.06 -3.85
C PHE A 111 0.58 9.43 -4.54
N VAL A 112 1.71 10.13 -4.63
CA VAL A 112 1.79 11.40 -5.36
C VAL A 112 1.69 11.18 -6.86
N ASN A 113 2.40 10.17 -7.37
CA ASN A 113 2.36 9.80 -8.79
C ASN A 113 0.94 9.43 -9.23
N GLY A 114 0.24 8.63 -8.40
CA GLY A 114 -1.17 8.31 -8.64
C GLY A 114 -2.06 9.56 -8.69
N GLY A 115 -1.85 10.52 -7.78
CA GLY A 115 -2.55 11.80 -7.81
C GLY A 115 -2.27 12.65 -9.06
N LEU A 116 -1.04 12.57 -9.60
CA LEU A 116 -0.68 13.18 -10.88
C LEU A 116 -1.30 12.43 -12.05
N ALA A 117 -1.29 11.09 -12.02
CA ALA A 117 -1.84 10.23 -13.07
C ALA A 117 -3.35 10.45 -13.28
N LEU A 118 -4.10 10.81 -12.22
CA LEU A 118 -5.52 11.18 -12.34
C LEU A 118 -5.79 12.39 -13.26
N ASP A 119 -4.79 13.23 -13.48
CA ASP A 119 -4.86 14.39 -14.39
C ASP A 119 -4.01 14.18 -15.66
N ALA A 120 -3.29 13.08 -15.76
CA ALA A 120 -2.44 12.79 -16.91
C ALA A 120 -3.25 12.38 -18.14
N VAL A 121 -2.58 12.39 -19.30
CA VAL A 121 -3.17 11.82 -20.51
C VAL A 121 -3.44 10.33 -20.30
N GLN A 122 -4.67 9.88 -20.51
CA GLN A 122 -5.04 8.48 -20.35
C GLN A 122 -4.66 7.68 -21.59
N LEU A 123 -3.69 6.77 -21.47
CA LEU A 123 -3.17 5.97 -22.59
C LEU A 123 -3.32 4.46 -22.36
N ASN A 124 -3.64 4.04 -21.13
CA ASN A 124 -3.71 2.64 -20.75
C ASN A 124 -4.71 1.82 -21.57
N ASP A 125 -5.83 2.41 -21.95
CA ASP A 125 -6.88 1.77 -22.74
C ASP A 125 -6.83 2.11 -24.23
N ALA A 126 -5.74 2.74 -24.71
CA ALA A 126 -5.51 2.94 -26.13
C ALA A 126 -5.26 1.59 -26.82
N THR A 127 -6.08 1.27 -27.82
CA THR A 127 -6.08 -0.04 -28.49
C THR A 127 -5.28 -0.06 -29.79
N SER A 128 -4.73 1.09 -30.19
CA SER A 128 -3.87 1.20 -31.37
C SER A 128 -2.81 2.30 -31.25
N PRO A 129 -1.72 2.21 -32.03
CA PRO A 129 -0.71 3.27 -32.12
C PRO A 129 -1.29 4.62 -32.52
N GLU A 130 -2.27 4.64 -33.44
CA GLU A 130 -2.90 5.86 -33.93
C GLU A 130 -3.74 6.55 -32.85
N GLU A 131 -4.47 5.78 -32.05
CA GLU A 131 -5.22 6.30 -30.93
C GLU A 131 -4.30 6.84 -29.84
N PHE A 132 -3.22 6.12 -29.52
CA PHE A 132 -2.17 6.56 -28.61
C PHE A 132 -1.60 7.92 -29.03
N ALA A 133 -1.15 8.05 -30.28
CA ALA A 133 -0.59 9.31 -30.79
C ALA A 133 -1.63 10.44 -30.80
N ARG A 134 -2.88 10.16 -31.19
CA ARG A 134 -3.98 11.13 -31.21
C ARG A 134 -4.22 11.70 -29.80
N ARG A 135 -4.32 10.86 -28.77
CA ARG A 135 -4.56 11.31 -27.38
C ARG A 135 -3.43 12.20 -26.88
N ILE A 136 -2.17 11.85 -27.16
CA ILE A 136 -1.00 12.68 -26.85
C ILE A 136 -1.07 14.02 -27.58
N GLY A 137 -1.39 14.01 -28.87
CA GLY A 137 -1.52 15.25 -29.67
C GLY A 137 -2.65 16.15 -29.17
N ASP A 138 -3.79 15.58 -28.76
CA ASP A 138 -4.91 16.36 -28.21
C ASP A 138 -4.53 16.98 -26.84
N ARG A 139 -3.78 16.26 -25.99
CA ARG A 139 -3.23 16.81 -24.75
C ARG A 139 -2.20 17.92 -25.03
N ALA A 140 -1.31 17.72 -26.01
CA ALA A 140 -0.28 18.70 -26.37
C ALA A 140 -0.87 20.06 -26.80
N LYS A 141 -2.02 20.05 -27.48
CA LYS A 141 -2.74 21.31 -27.86
C LYS A 141 -3.23 22.10 -26.63
N GLN A 142 -3.42 21.45 -25.49
CA GLN A 142 -3.92 22.05 -24.24
C GLN A 142 -2.79 22.36 -23.27
N THR A 143 -1.59 21.82 -23.49
CA THR A 143 -0.44 21.97 -22.60
C THR A 143 0.27 23.30 -22.87
N PRO A 144 0.49 24.15 -21.86
CA PRO A 144 1.23 25.39 -22.03
C PRO A 144 2.64 25.17 -22.60
N LYS A 145 3.12 26.16 -23.33
CA LYS A 145 4.45 26.08 -23.93
C LYS A 145 5.55 25.95 -22.86
N GLY A 146 6.39 24.94 -23.02
CA GLY A 146 7.49 24.63 -22.09
C GLY A 146 7.13 23.66 -20.99
N GLU A 147 5.86 23.30 -20.83
CA GLU A 147 5.45 22.23 -19.92
C GLU A 147 5.61 20.85 -20.56
N TRP A 148 5.85 19.84 -19.71
CA TRP A 148 6.02 18.46 -20.10
C TRP A 148 4.69 17.69 -20.04
N ILE A 149 4.50 16.75 -20.97
CA ILE A 149 3.46 15.74 -20.86
C ILE A 149 4.10 14.46 -20.34
N MET A 150 3.63 14.01 -19.19
CA MET A 150 4.11 12.85 -18.47
C MET A 150 2.96 11.89 -18.11
N GLY A 151 3.28 10.74 -17.54
CA GLY A 151 2.30 9.72 -17.15
C GLY A 151 1.76 8.96 -18.36
N GLY A 152 0.51 8.49 -18.27
CA GLY A 152 -0.21 7.92 -19.39
C GLY A 152 -0.39 6.40 -19.35
N ASP A 153 0.52 5.65 -18.73
CA ASP A 153 0.42 4.21 -18.44
C ASP A 153 0.05 3.35 -19.66
N TRP A 154 0.70 3.63 -20.78
CA TRP A 154 0.43 2.92 -22.03
C TRP A 154 0.82 1.43 -21.97
N ASP A 155 0.12 0.61 -22.76
CA ASP A 155 0.31 -0.84 -22.86
C ASP A 155 0.22 -1.28 -24.32
N GLU A 156 1.36 -1.47 -24.96
CA GLU A 156 1.45 -1.93 -26.36
C GLU A 156 0.96 -3.37 -26.54
N THR A 157 0.84 -4.13 -25.48
CA THR A 157 0.34 -5.52 -25.56
C THR A 157 -1.15 -5.57 -25.93
N LYS A 158 -1.85 -4.45 -25.79
CA LYS A 158 -3.24 -4.28 -26.24
C LYS A 158 -3.38 -3.99 -27.73
N TRP A 159 -2.27 -3.75 -28.42
CA TRP A 159 -2.26 -3.40 -29.85
C TRP A 159 -2.13 -4.63 -30.74
N THR A 160 -2.53 -4.48 -32.02
CA THR A 160 -2.33 -5.55 -33.03
C THR A 160 -1.69 -4.95 -34.28
N PRO A 161 -0.40 -5.29 -34.58
CA PRO A 161 0.49 -6.12 -33.78
C PRO A 161 0.97 -5.40 -32.51
N ALA A 162 1.26 -6.17 -31.46
CA ALA A 162 1.90 -5.67 -30.24
C ALA A 162 3.35 -5.27 -30.57
N LYS A 163 3.61 -3.98 -30.70
CA LYS A 163 4.92 -3.44 -31.05
C LYS A 163 5.22 -2.20 -30.22
N LEU A 164 6.42 -2.12 -29.67
CA LEU A 164 6.86 -0.95 -28.89
C LEU A 164 6.69 0.33 -29.73
N PRO A 165 6.10 1.38 -29.15
CA PRO A 165 6.04 2.69 -29.79
C PRO A 165 7.44 3.29 -29.93
N THR A 166 7.59 4.14 -30.93
CA THR A 166 8.82 4.91 -31.13
C THR A 166 8.49 6.39 -31.22
N LYS A 167 9.50 7.24 -31.05
CA LYS A 167 9.33 8.70 -31.10
C LYS A 167 8.72 9.19 -32.41
N GLU A 168 8.99 8.49 -33.53
CA GLU A 168 8.43 8.81 -34.85
C GLU A 168 6.90 8.77 -34.88
N LEU A 169 6.27 8.00 -33.97
CA LEU A 169 4.82 7.91 -33.85
C LEU A 169 4.22 9.20 -33.27
N ILE A 170 4.93 9.87 -32.34
CA ILE A 170 4.42 11.02 -31.59
C ILE A 170 5.05 12.35 -31.98
N ASP A 171 6.22 12.37 -32.59
CA ASP A 171 6.90 13.59 -33.05
C ASP A 171 6.01 14.49 -33.94
N PRO A 172 5.26 13.95 -34.92
CA PRO A 172 4.42 14.79 -35.80
C PRO A 172 3.31 15.52 -35.06
N VAL A 173 2.82 14.99 -33.94
CA VAL A 173 1.71 15.58 -33.16
C VAL A 173 2.20 16.39 -31.95
N THR A 174 3.53 16.40 -31.67
CA THR A 174 4.15 17.10 -30.55
C THR A 174 5.45 17.82 -30.92
N PRO A 175 5.44 18.68 -31.96
CA PRO A 175 6.67 19.25 -32.55
C PRO A 175 7.46 20.15 -31.56
N GLU A 176 6.78 20.78 -30.59
CA GLU A 176 7.40 21.72 -29.63
C GLU A 176 7.26 21.29 -28.18
N THR A 177 6.32 20.38 -27.86
CA THR A 177 6.03 19.94 -26.48
C THR A 177 6.90 18.74 -26.12
N PRO A 178 7.70 18.78 -25.04
CA PRO A 178 8.45 17.61 -24.59
C PRO A 178 7.49 16.57 -24.03
N ILE A 179 7.64 15.32 -24.50
CA ILE A 179 6.82 14.17 -24.10
C ILE A 179 7.71 13.15 -23.41
N PHE A 180 7.27 12.69 -22.24
CA PHE A 180 7.88 11.56 -21.55
C PHE A 180 6.77 10.75 -20.87
N VAL A 181 6.16 9.83 -21.61
CA VAL A 181 4.99 9.06 -21.16
C VAL A 181 5.40 7.66 -20.75
N SER A 182 4.95 7.29 -19.56
CA SER A 182 5.30 6.02 -18.92
C SER A 182 4.54 4.84 -19.51
N ARG A 183 5.18 3.69 -19.62
CA ARG A 183 4.52 2.41 -19.72
C ARG A 183 3.83 2.09 -18.38
N TYR A 184 2.73 1.34 -18.42
CA TYR A 184 1.89 1.06 -17.26
C TYR A 184 2.63 0.42 -16.07
N ASP A 185 3.74 -0.30 -16.32
CA ASP A 185 4.56 -0.93 -15.27
C ASP A 185 5.64 0.01 -14.67
N GLY A 186 5.76 1.24 -15.17
CA GLY A 186 6.74 2.23 -14.70
C GLY A 186 8.19 1.95 -15.10
N HIS A 187 8.51 0.75 -15.60
CA HIS A 187 9.87 0.33 -15.94
C HIS A 187 10.32 0.73 -17.36
N MET A 188 9.50 1.44 -18.11
CA MET A 188 9.82 1.97 -19.43
C MET A 188 9.03 3.26 -19.69
N SER A 189 9.66 4.21 -20.38
CA SER A 189 8.97 5.42 -20.87
C SER A 189 9.33 5.71 -22.32
N LEU A 190 8.41 6.37 -23.03
CA LEU A 190 8.64 6.87 -24.38
C LEU A 190 8.88 8.38 -24.34
N ALA A 191 10.06 8.79 -24.78
CA ALA A 191 10.46 10.18 -25.03
C ALA A 191 10.27 10.53 -26.50
N ASN A 192 9.71 11.70 -26.80
CA ASN A 192 9.75 12.25 -28.17
C ASN A 192 11.13 12.87 -28.48
N SER A 193 11.34 13.30 -29.74
CA SER A 193 12.60 13.94 -30.16
C SER A 193 12.91 15.23 -29.40
N VAL A 194 11.89 15.95 -28.91
CA VAL A 194 12.07 17.17 -28.10
C VAL A 194 12.67 16.80 -26.74
N ALA A 195 12.10 15.82 -26.06
CA ALA A 195 12.56 15.34 -24.76
C ALA A 195 13.98 14.76 -24.85
N LEU A 196 14.26 13.90 -25.83
CA LEU A 196 15.62 13.34 -26.05
C LEU A 196 16.66 14.44 -26.30
N ARG A 197 16.32 15.49 -27.07
CA ARG A 197 17.21 16.63 -27.33
C ARG A 197 17.49 17.42 -26.05
N LEU A 198 16.46 17.70 -25.25
CA LEU A 198 16.63 18.38 -23.95
C LEU A 198 17.51 17.57 -23.00
N ALA A 199 17.33 16.24 -22.99
CA ALA A 199 18.12 15.32 -22.18
C ALA A 199 19.54 15.05 -22.74
N GLY A 200 19.87 15.53 -23.94
CA GLY A 200 21.14 15.25 -24.59
C GLY A 200 21.36 13.80 -24.99
N VAL A 201 20.27 13.00 -25.12
CA VAL A 201 20.33 11.58 -25.48
C VAL A 201 20.51 11.45 -26.99
N THR A 202 21.58 10.76 -27.40
CA THR A 202 21.98 10.60 -28.82
C THR A 202 22.40 9.16 -29.09
N ALA A 203 22.72 8.85 -30.35
CA ALA A 203 23.31 7.54 -30.72
C ALA A 203 24.63 7.23 -29.99
N LYS A 204 25.34 8.24 -29.49
CA LYS A 204 26.62 8.07 -28.75
C LYS A 204 26.44 7.96 -27.23
N THR A 205 25.26 8.20 -26.69
CA THR A 205 24.98 8.10 -25.26
C THR A 205 25.07 6.63 -24.86
N PRO A 206 25.93 6.22 -23.90
CA PRO A 206 25.98 4.84 -23.45
C PRO A 206 24.75 4.50 -22.62
N ASP A 207 24.42 3.22 -22.54
CA ASP A 207 23.43 2.72 -21.59
C ASP A 207 23.99 2.89 -20.17
N PRO A 208 23.22 3.48 -19.23
CA PRO A 208 23.63 3.56 -17.84
C PRO A 208 23.58 2.19 -17.17
N PRO A 209 24.33 1.96 -16.07
CA PRO A 209 24.16 0.78 -15.26
C PRO A 209 22.68 0.62 -14.82
N GLY A 210 22.13 -0.58 -14.95
CA GLY A 210 20.74 -0.85 -14.59
C GLY A 210 19.69 -0.26 -15.56
N GLY A 211 20.08 0.21 -16.77
CA GLY A 211 19.14 0.78 -17.73
C GLY A 211 19.51 0.50 -19.19
N VAL A 212 18.50 0.60 -20.08
CA VAL A 212 18.65 0.34 -21.51
C VAL A 212 18.03 1.47 -22.34
N ILE A 213 18.81 2.05 -23.27
CA ILE A 213 18.30 2.92 -24.31
C ILE A 213 17.96 2.04 -25.53
N VAL A 214 16.66 1.92 -25.83
CA VAL A 214 16.24 1.11 -26.99
C VAL A 214 16.65 1.82 -28.29
N ARG A 215 17.35 1.10 -29.20
CA ARG A 215 17.91 1.65 -30.44
C ARG A 215 17.36 0.96 -31.67
N ASP A 216 17.33 1.70 -32.76
CA ASP A 216 17.05 1.16 -34.09
C ASP A 216 18.27 0.40 -34.66
N ALA A 217 18.13 -0.18 -35.85
CA ALA A 217 19.19 -0.93 -36.53
C ALA A 217 20.41 -0.05 -36.91
N GLN A 218 20.27 1.26 -36.89
CA GLN A 218 21.32 2.25 -37.14
C GLN A 218 21.98 2.76 -35.86
N GLY A 219 21.52 2.30 -34.70
CA GLY A 219 22.00 2.69 -33.37
C GLY A 219 21.40 3.99 -32.81
N ASN A 220 20.38 4.55 -33.44
CA ASN A 220 19.71 5.76 -32.95
C ASN A 220 18.71 5.40 -31.85
N PRO A 221 18.55 6.25 -30.80
CA PRO A 221 17.49 6.08 -29.81
C PRO A 221 16.11 6.11 -30.45
N THR A 222 15.30 5.09 -30.18
CA THR A 222 13.91 5.01 -30.65
C THR A 222 12.95 5.88 -29.86
N GLY A 223 13.40 6.39 -28.70
CA GLY A 223 12.58 7.10 -27.71
C GLY A 223 12.25 6.25 -26.50
N ALA A 224 12.20 4.92 -26.61
CA ALA A 224 11.96 4.04 -25.48
C ALA A 224 13.21 3.94 -24.59
N LEU A 225 13.04 4.24 -23.30
CA LEU A 225 14.07 4.19 -22.25
C LEU A 225 13.60 3.26 -21.15
N LYS A 226 14.44 2.29 -20.73
CA LYS A 226 14.08 1.30 -19.71
C LYS A 226 14.87 1.54 -18.43
N ASP A 227 14.19 1.35 -17.30
CA ASP A 227 14.74 1.40 -15.94
C ASP A 227 15.64 2.63 -15.74
N ALA A 228 16.87 2.51 -15.25
CA ALA A 228 17.78 3.64 -15.02
C ALA A 228 18.06 4.53 -16.25
N ALA A 229 17.76 4.06 -17.48
CA ALA A 229 17.88 4.93 -18.65
C ALA A 229 16.82 6.05 -18.68
N GLN A 230 15.71 5.90 -17.95
CA GLN A 230 14.69 6.94 -17.80
C GLN A 230 15.24 8.18 -17.09
N ASP A 231 16.21 8.00 -16.19
CA ASP A 231 16.85 9.09 -15.45
C ASP A 231 17.58 10.08 -16.33
N LEU A 232 17.99 9.66 -17.53
CA LEU A 232 18.57 10.58 -18.51
C LEU A 232 17.61 11.71 -18.87
N VAL A 233 16.30 11.42 -18.90
CA VAL A 233 15.24 12.39 -19.17
C VAL A 233 14.72 13.00 -17.87
N HIS A 234 14.50 12.23 -16.82
CA HIS A 234 14.03 12.74 -15.53
C HIS A 234 14.88 13.90 -15.01
N LYS A 235 16.21 13.83 -15.17
CA LYS A 235 17.17 14.89 -14.74
C LYS A 235 16.94 16.27 -15.36
N VAL A 236 16.24 16.35 -16.48
CA VAL A 236 15.96 17.61 -17.19
C VAL A 236 14.50 18.04 -17.10
N ILE A 237 13.64 17.20 -16.52
CA ILE A 237 12.26 17.58 -16.19
C ILE A 237 12.31 18.48 -14.96
N PRO A 238 11.67 19.65 -14.97
CA PRO A 238 11.57 20.50 -13.80
C PRO A 238 10.94 19.74 -12.62
N PRO A 239 11.49 19.85 -11.40
CA PRO A 239 10.87 19.22 -10.24
C PRO A 239 9.49 19.79 -9.99
N LEU A 240 8.60 18.94 -9.40
CA LEU A 240 7.27 19.37 -9.01
C LEU A 240 7.35 20.53 -8.01
N THR A 241 6.56 21.55 -8.24
CA THR A 241 6.39 22.63 -7.26
C THR A 241 5.60 22.12 -6.04
N HIS A 242 5.74 22.79 -4.92
CA HIS A 242 4.97 22.48 -3.71
C HIS A 242 3.45 22.45 -3.98
N GLU A 243 2.92 23.43 -4.74
CA GLU A 243 1.50 23.53 -5.07
C GLU A 243 1.02 22.36 -5.95
N GLN A 244 1.84 21.91 -6.90
CA GLN A 244 1.55 20.73 -7.72
C GLN A 244 1.49 19.47 -6.85
N ARG A 245 2.44 19.28 -5.91
CA ARG A 245 2.43 18.16 -4.96
C ARG A 245 1.17 18.19 -4.07
N VAL A 246 0.83 19.34 -3.48
CA VAL A 246 -0.38 19.52 -2.66
C VAL A 246 -1.63 19.14 -3.47
N THR A 247 -1.73 19.59 -4.72
CA THR A 247 -2.86 19.30 -5.60
C THR A 247 -2.95 17.80 -5.92
N ALA A 248 -1.83 17.17 -6.24
CA ALA A 248 -1.76 15.73 -6.50
C ALA A 248 -2.19 14.92 -5.28
N VAL A 249 -1.65 15.24 -4.10
CA VAL A 249 -2.03 14.55 -2.84
C VAL A 249 -3.51 14.72 -2.54
N LYS A 250 -4.09 15.91 -2.70
CA LYS A 250 -5.54 16.11 -2.48
C LYS A 250 -6.41 15.29 -3.43
N ARG A 251 -6.02 15.17 -4.71
CA ARG A 251 -6.68 14.28 -5.67
C ARG A 251 -6.58 12.82 -5.24
N ALA A 252 -5.38 12.38 -4.84
CA ALA A 252 -5.14 11.02 -4.35
C ALA A 252 -6.00 10.70 -3.11
N LEU A 253 -6.08 11.61 -2.13
CA LEU A 253 -6.92 11.46 -0.95
C LEU A 253 -8.40 11.31 -1.29
N ALA A 254 -8.91 12.16 -2.17
CA ALA A 254 -10.31 12.09 -2.63
C ALA A 254 -10.59 10.77 -3.37
N HIS A 255 -9.66 10.33 -4.22
CA HIS A 255 -9.76 9.07 -4.94
C HIS A 255 -9.73 7.87 -3.99
N ALA A 256 -8.78 7.80 -3.07
CA ALA A 256 -8.70 6.76 -2.05
C ALA A 256 -9.99 6.68 -1.21
N ALA A 257 -10.51 7.83 -0.76
CA ALA A 257 -11.76 7.91 -0.02
C ALA A 257 -12.95 7.33 -0.82
N SER A 258 -13.06 7.65 -2.11
CA SER A 258 -14.13 7.15 -2.99
C SER A 258 -14.10 5.63 -3.21
N LEU A 259 -12.96 5.00 -2.96
CA LEU A 259 -12.72 3.57 -3.17
C LEU A 259 -12.65 2.75 -1.88
N GLY A 260 -12.87 3.36 -0.70
CA GLY A 260 -12.83 2.65 0.59
C GLY A 260 -11.43 2.38 1.10
N VAL A 261 -10.39 3.02 0.52
CA VAL A 261 -9.01 2.90 0.97
C VAL A 261 -8.78 3.89 2.10
N THR A 262 -8.59 3.36 3.31
CA THR A 262 -8.41 4.16 4.54
C THR A 262 -6.95 4.32 4.94
N SER A 263 -6.08 3.45 4.41
CA SER A 263 -4.64 3.47 4.66
C SER A 263 -3.89 3.09 3.40
N VAL A 264 -2.70 3.68 3.23
CA VAL A 264 -1.76 3.33 2.15
C VAL A 264 -0.34 3.23 2.69
N GLN A 265 0.46 2.35 2.10
CA GLN A 265 1.89 2.26 2.34
C GLN A 265 2.58 2.80 1.10
N ASN A 266 3.06 4.03 1.20
CA ASN A 266 3.61 4.76 0.06
C ASN A 266 5.09 4.44 -0.12
N MET A 267 5.41 3.85 -1.26
CA MET A 267 6.76 3.46 -1.65
C MET A 267 7.46 4.64 -2.33
N ASP A 268 8.74 4.79 -2.06
CA ASP A 268 9.67 5.78 -2.64
C ASP A 268 9.21 7.26 -2.69
N PRO A 269 8.44 7.77 -1.68
CA PRO A 269 8.13 9.20 -1.69
C PRO A 269 9.40 10.03 -1.50
N ASP A 270 9.46 11.18 -2.15
CA ASP A 270 10.41 12.23 -1.84
C ASP A 270 10.16 12.80 -0.43
N TYR A 271 11.16 13.43 0.19
CA TYR A 271 10.95 14.13 1.46
C TYR A 271 9.99 15.32 1.35
N GLU A 272 9.92 15.95 0.18
CA GLU A 272 8.95 17.01 -0.15
C GLU A 272 7.51 16.47 -0.15
N ASP A 273 7.28 15.24 -0.57
CA ASP A 273 5.98 14.59 -0.48
C ASP A 273 5.57 14.38 0.98
N ILE A 274 6.52 13.89 1.80
CA ILE A 274 6.30 13.71 3.25
C ILE A 274 6.03 15.04 3.94
N ALA A 275 6.70 16.11 3.51
CA ALA A 275 6.43 17.46 4.00
C ALA A 275 4.99 17.92 3.67
N VAL A 276 4.49 17.64 2.47
CA VAL A 276 3.09 17.89 2.08
C VAL A 276 2.12 17.07 2.92
N TYR A 277 2.41 15.78 3.16
CA TYR A 277 1.57 14.94 4.05
C TYR A 277 1.49 15.52 5.46
N SER A 278 2.64 15.98 6.01
CA SER A 278 2.70 16.63 7.32
C SER A 278 1.89 17.93 7.36
N GLU A 279 1.97 18.75 6.32
CA GLU A 279 1.21 19.99 6.20
C GLU A 279 -0.29 19.73 6.16
N LEU A 280 -0.75 18.77 5.33
CA LEU A 280 -2.16 18.40 5.25
C LEU A 280 -2.66 17.78 6.55
N LEU A 281 -1.82 17.01 7.26
CA LEU A 281 -2.13 16.50 8.59
C LEU A 281 -2.38 17.65 9.59
N GLN A 282 -1.51 18.66 9.63
CA GLN A 282 -1.65 19.82 10.52
C GLN A 282 -2.92 20.62 10.22
N ARG A 283 -3.34 20.67 8.96
CA ARG A 283 -4.58 21.32 8.53
C ARG A 283 -5.84 20.48 8.78
N GLY A 284 -5.67 19.19 9.18
CA GLY A 284 -6.79 18.25 9.33
C GLY A 284 -7.38 17.79 7.98
N GLU A 285 -6.60 17.94 6.90
CA GLU A 285 -6.99 17.59 5.53
C GLU A 285 -6.46 16.22 5.07
N LEU A 286 -5.60 15.56 5.86
CA LEU A 286 -5.10 14.22 5.56
C LEU A 286 -6.17 13.18 5.95
N THR A 287 -6.95 12.73 4.98
CA THR A 287 -8.11 11.84 5.17
C THR A 287 -7.80 10.36 5.00
N THR A 288 -6.60 10.01 4.57
CA THR A 288 -6.09 8.63 4.45
C THR A 288 -4.83 8.51 5.29
N ARG A 289 -4.64 7.36 5.97
CA ARG A 289 -3.40 7.11 6.74
C ARG A 289 -2.29 6.73 5.80
N ILE A 290 -1.09 7.25 6.02
CA ILE A 290 0.08 7.03 5.17
C ILE A 290 1.24 6.47 5.99
N TYR A 291 1.80 5.34 5.56
CA TYR A 291 3.10 4.83 5.99
C TYR A 291 4.09 5.01 4.84
N ALA A 292 5.04 5.92 5.02
CA ALA A 292 5.99 6.33 3.99
C ALA A 292 7.31 5.53 4.07
N ALA A 293 7.77 5.02 2.94
CA ALA A 293 9.02 4.29 2.78
C ALA A 293 9.93 4.98 1.73
N PRO A 294 10.68 6.04 2.09
CA PRO A 294 11.62 6.69 1.19
C PRO A 294 12.69 5.72 0.67
N LEU A 295 13.37 6.09 -0.42
CA LEU A 295 14.40 5.26 -1.02
C LEU A 295 15.52 4.91 -0.04
N ILE A 296 16.05 3.69 -0.14
CA ILE A 296 17.18 3.21 0.67
C ILE A 296 18.45 4.02 0.45
N THR A 297 18.56 4.72 -0.69
CA THR A 297 19.65 5.67 -0.95
C THR A 297 19.69 6.81 0.06
N GLN A 298 18.56 7.10 0.72
CA GLN A 298 18.39 8.13 1.76
C GLN A 298 18.49 7.58 3.20
N VAL A 299 18.95 6.33 3.37
CA VAL A 299 19.05 5.66 4.69
C VAL A 299 19.89 6.47 5.69
N ASP A 300 20.89 7.19 5.23
CA ASP A 300 21.78 8.01 6.08
C ASP A 300 21.01 9.13 6.77
N ASP A 301 20.09 9.77 6.08
CA ASP A 301 19.32 10.90 6.62
C ASP A 301 18.32 10.40 7.67
N GLN A 302 17.60 9.31 7.41
CA GLN A 302 16.71 8.70 8.41
C GLN A 302 17.48 8.24 9.65
N THR A 303 18.66 7.64 9.45
CA THR A 303 19.52 7.16 10.55
C THR A 303 20.02 8.33 11.42
N LYS A 304 20.46 9.44 10.81
CA LYS A 304 20.94 10.63 11.53
C LYS A 304 19.89 11.23 12.46
N ILE A 305 18.64 11.26 12.06
CA ILE A 305 17.53 11.80 12.86
C ILE A 305 16.89 10.77 13.77
N GLY A 306 17.38 9.52 13.79
CA GLY A 306 16.97 8.47 14.71
C GLY A 306 15.60 7.87 14.42
N ILE A 307 15.13 7.94 13.18
CA ILE A 307 13.87 7.28 12.75
C ILE A 307 14.06 5.76 12.84
N ARG A 308 13.02 5.09 13.34
CA ARG A 308 12.87 3.63 13.36
C ARG A 308 11.53 3.26 12.75
N HIS A 309 11.32 1.96 12.49
CA HIS A 309 10.02 1.50 12.01
C HIS A 309 8.90 2.05 12.89
N ALA A 310 7.79 2.37 12.24
CA ALA A 310 6.61 2.87 12.94
C ALA A 310 6.74 4.24 13.62
N PHE A 311 7.75 5.05 13.28
CA PHE A 311 7.86 6.41 13.78
C PHE A 311 6.75 7.31 13.23
N GLY A 312 6.10 8.09 14.10
CA GLY A 312 5.05 9.03 13.74
C GLY A 312 3.74 8.80 14.49
N GLY A 313 2.65 9.40 13.98
CA GLY A 313 1.31 9.34 14.56
C GLY A 313 0.35 8.42 13.77
N PRO A 314 -0.92 8.34 14.20
CA PRO A 314 -1.88 7.45 13.56
C PRO A 314 -2.14 7.74 12.07
N PHE A 315 -1.96 8.97 11.60
CA PHE A 315 -2.24 9.36 10.22
C PHE A 315 -1.00 9.42 9.32
N LEU A 316 0.17 9.73 9.87
CA LEU A 316 1.42 9.80 9.10
C LEU A 316 2.52 9.11 9.87
N ARG A 317 3.15 8.12 9.24
CA ARG A 317 4.25 7.33 9.78
C ARG A 317 5.34 7.17 8.73
N ILE A 318 6.57 7.06 9.22
CA ILE A 318 7.78 6.79 8.44
C ILE A 318 8.62 5.75 9.20
N GLY A 319 9.55 5.08 8.55
CA GLY A 319 10.45 4.13 9.21
C GLY A 319 10.60 2.82 8.47
N ALA A 320 10.18 2.81 7.22
CA ALA A 320 10.60 1.85 6.22
C ALA A 320 11.52 2.52 5.20
N VAL A 321 12.26 1.72 4.43
CA VAL A 321 13.01 2.14 3.26
C VAL A 321 12.65 1.26 2.07
N LYS A 322 12.39 1.87 0.90
CA LYS A 322 12.19 1.19 -0.37
C LYS A 322 13.52 0.96 -1.07
N ALA A 323 13.72 -0.23 -1.60
CA ALA A 323 14.87 -0.60 -2.42
C ALA A 323 14.39 -1.33 -3.68
N PHE A 324 15.18 -1.29 -4.75
CA PHE A 324 14.93 -2.01 -5.99
C PHE A 324 16.04 -3.02 -6.25
N ALA A 325 15.67 -4.30 -6.48
CA ALA A 325 16.63 -5.34 -6.83
C ALA A 325 16.77 -5.53 -8.34
N ASP A 326 15.66 -5.45 -9.07
CA ASP A 326 15.61 -5.66 -10.52
C ASP A 326 14.53 -4.79 -11.19
N GLY A 327 14.23 -5.05 -12.45
CA GLY A 327 13.17 -4.41 -13.19
C GLY A 327 11.87 -5.25 -13.23
N SER A 328 11.09 -5.18 -14.32
CA SER A 328 9.79 -5.82 -14.47
C SER A 328 9.76 -6.90 -15.54
N LEU A 329 8.72 -7.76 -15.46
CA LEU A 329 8.44 -8.74 -16.51
C LEU A 329 8.14 -8.03 -17.85
N GLY A 330 7.22 -7.06 -17.84
CA GLY A 330 6.75 -6.37 -19.04
C GLY A 330 7.81 -5.58 -19.79
N SER A 331 8.88 -5.14 -19.13
CA SER A 331 10.03 -4.48 -19.75
C SER A 331 11.15 -5.46 -20.14
N ALA A 332 10.98 -6.77 -19.85
CA ALA A 332 12.00 -7.82 -20.01
C ALA A 332 13.28 -7.50 -19.22
N THR A 333 13.13 -6.94 -18.02
CA THR A 333 14.22 -6.52 -17.12
C THR A 333 14.15 -7.19 -15.74
N ALA A 334 13.10 -7.95 -15.42
CA ALA A 334 13.07 -8.83 -14.25
C ALA A 334 14.21 -9.86 -14.32
N TYR A 335 14.96 -10.02 -13.21
CA TYR A 335 16.22 -10.78 -13.20
C TYR A 335 16.03 -12.25 -12.85
N PHE A 336 16.19 -13.12 -13.85
CA PHE A 336 15.91 -14.55 -13.78
C PHE A 336 17.16 -15.45 -13.81
N PHE A 337 17.07 -16.62 -13.19
CA PHE A 337 18.07 -17.70 -13.35
C PHE A 337 18.15 -18.21 -14.79
N GLN A 338 17.03 -18.28 -15.49
CA GLN A 338 16.93 -18.70 -16.89
C GLN A 338 16.57 -17.49 -17.75
N PRO A 339 17.05 -17.40 -18.99
CA PRO A 339 16.71 -16.28 -19.87
C PRO A 339 15.22 -16.27 -20.23
N PHE A 340 14.75 -15.16 -20.78
CA PHE A 340 13.44 -15.09 -21.43
C PHE A 340 13.37 -16.04 -22.62
N GLU A 341 12.20 -16.67 -22.86
CA GLU A 341 12.02 -17.71 -23.87
C GLU A 341 12.34 -17.22 -25.30
N ASP A 342 11.97 -15.98 -25.62
CA ASP A 342 12.20 -15.36 -26.92
C ASP A 342 13.53 -14.58 -27.01
N GLN A 343 14.26 -14.45 -25.88
CA GLN A 343 15.50 -13.68 -25.76
C GLN A 343 16.59 -14.50 -25.04
N PRO A 344 17.21 -15.50 -25.70
CA PRO A 344 18.04 -16.50 -25.02
C PRO A 344 19.33 -15.97 -24.36
N ASN A 345 19.67 -14.70 -24.59
CA ASN A 345 20.79 -14.02 -23.93
C ASN A 345 20.33 -12.97 -22.90
N ASN A 346 19.02 -12.80 -22.71
CA ASN A 346 18.47 -11.85 -21.77
C ASN A 346 17.95 -12.56 -20.52
N HIS A 347 18.63 -12.37 -19.41
CA HIS A 347 18.23 -12.83 -18.07
C HIS A 347 17.53 -11.73 -17.26
N GLY A 348 17.23 -10.56 -17.84
CA GLY A 348 16.90 -9.35 -17.13
C GLY A 348 18.13 -8.58 -16.64
N ILE A 349 17.91 -7.56 -15.82
CA ILE A 349 18.99 -6.71 -15.28
C ILE A 349 18.74 -6.47 -13.78
N LEU A 350 19.81 -6.39 -13.03
CA LEU A 350 19.75 -5.84 -11.68
C LEU A 350 19.59 -4.32 -11.75
N SER A 351 18.88 -3.73 -10.79
CA SER A 351 18.77 -2.28 -10.68
C SER A 351 20.15 -1.63 -10.48
N ASP A 352 20.25 -0.33 -10.72
CA ASP A 352 21.49 0.43 -10.46
C ASP A 352 21.86 0.41 -8.96
N GLU A 353 20.88 0.31 -8.06
CA GLU A 353 21.11 0.16 -6.60
C GLU A 353 21.85 -1.14 -6.25
N MET A 354 21.77 -2.15 -7.08
CA MET A 354 22.45 -3.44 -6.95
C MET A 354 23.87 -3.43 -7.58
N HIS A 355 24.35 -2.30 -8.05
CA HIS A 355 25.68 -2.17 -8.65
C HIS A 355 26.63 -1.31 -7.80
N PRO A 356 27.53 -1.94 -7.00
CA PRO A 356 27.68 -3.40 -6.79
C PRO A 356 26.66 -3.95 -5.76
N VAL A 357 26.38 -5.23 -5.79
CA VAL A 357 25.51 -5.90 -4.82
C VAL A 357 25.93 -5.66 -3.36
N SER A 358 27.24 -5.53 -3.12
CA SER A 358 27.77 -5.20 -1.79
C SER A 358 27.27 -3.84 -1.28
N LEU A 359 27.05 -2.85 -2.14
CA LEU A 359 26.52 -1.54 -1.75
C LEU A 359 25.08 -1.67 -1.24
N MET A 360 24.22 -2.42 -1.94
CA MET A 360 22.86 -2.70 -1.49
C MET A 360 22.88 -3.42 -0.14
N ARG A 361 23.68 -4.50 -0.02
CA ARG A 361 23.84 -5.23 1.24
C ARG A 361 24.24 -4.29 2.40
N ASP A 362 25.25 -3.43 2.19
CA ASP A 362 25.75 -2.54 3.22
C ASP A 362 24.67 -1.50 3.64
N ARG A 363 23.89 -0.97 2.69
CA ARG A 363 22.75 -0.10 2.96
C ARG A 363 21.65 -0.83 3.76
N MET A 364 21.32 -2.07 3.38
CA MET A 364 20.31 -2.88 4.09
C MET A 364 20.79 -3.24 5.51
N MET A 365 22.06 -3.61 5.69
CA MET A 365 22.66 -3.82 7.02
C MET A 365 22.55 -2.57 7.89
N LYS A 366 22.84 -1.41 7.32
CA LYS A 366 22.74 -0.12 8.00
C LYS A 366 21.30 0.22 8.38
N ALA A 367 20.37 0.03 7.47
CA ALA A 367 18.95 0.25 7.73
C ALA A 367 18.42 -0.63 8.87
N ASP A 368 18.75 -1.93 8.86
CA ASP A 368 18.37 -2.85 9.93
C ASP A 368 19.01 -2.48 11.27
N ALA A 369 20.31 -2.15 11.29
CA ALA A 369 21.00 -1.71 12.51
C ALA A 369 20.38 -0.43 13.09
N ALA A 370 19.81 0.44 12.26
CA ALA A 370 19.05 1.62 12.68
C ALA A 370 17.61 1.29 13.13
N GLY A 371 17.13 0.07 12.94
CA GLY A 371 15.76 -0.36 13.23
C GLY A 371 14.73 0.10 12.19
N LEU A 372 15.17 0.35 10.94
CA LEU A 372 14.28 0.62 9.81
C LEU A 372 13.78 -0.69 9.19
N GLN A 373 12.56 -0.68 8.67
CA GLN A 373 12.00 -1.80 7.92
C GLN A 373 12.49 -1.79 6.46
N LEU A 374 12.83 -2.95 5.91
CA LEU A 374 13.20 -3.10 4.51
C LEU A 374 11.99 -3.50 3.67
N CYS A 375 11.68 -2.72 2.63
CA CYS A 375 10.67 -2.99 1.60
C CYS A 375 11.40 -3.06 0.26
N THR A 376 11.66 -4.27 -0.23
CA THR A 376 12.51 -4.47 -1.41
C THR A 376 11.72 -4.99 -2.60
N HIS A 377 11.65 -4.20 -3.67
CA HIS A 377 11.16 -4.65 -4.96
C HIS A 377 12.04 -5.78 -5.49
N ALA A 378 11.46 -6.94 -5.76
CA ALA A 378 12.09 -8.04 -6.45
C ALA A 378 11.04 -8.86 -7.21
N ILE A 379 11.17 -8.92 -8.53
CA ILE A 379 10.22 -9.56 -9.45
C ILE A 379 10.76 -10.89 -9.97
N GLY A 380 11.97 -10.91 -10.50
CA GLY A 380 12.59 -12.14 -11.04
C GLY A 380 13.02 -13.11 -9.95
N ASP A 381 12.99 -14.39 -10.24
CA ASP A 381 13.28 -15.47 -9.28
C ASP A 381 14.74 -15.43 -8.77
N GLN A 382 15.68 -14.95 -9.57
CA GLN A 382 17.06 -14.78 -9.15
C GLN A 382 17.21 -13.54 -8.24
N ALA A 383 16.55 -12.42 -8.56
CA ALA A 383 16.55 -11.22 -7.72
C ALA A 383 15.97 -11.53 -6.33
N ILE A 384 14.82 -12.22 -6.28
CA ILE A 384 14.19 -12.67 -5.03
C ILE A 384 15.16 -13.52 -4.20
N SER A 385 15.79 -14.52 -4.82
CA SER A 385 16.78 -15.37 -4.14
C SER A 385 17.93 -14.56 -3.54
N MET A 386 18.46 -13.58 -4.28
CA MET A 386 19.55 -12.70 -3.81
C MET A 386 19.13 -11.84 -2.62
N ILE A 387 17.93 -11.27 -2.63
CA ILE A 387 17.43 -10.49 -1.50
C ILE A 387 17.20 -11.35 -0.27
N LEU A 388 16.69 -12.56 -0.43
CA LEU A 388 16.58 -13.53 0.67
C LEU A 388 17.95 -13.92 1.24
N ASP A 389 19.01 -13.99 0.42
CA ASP A 389 20.37 -14.21 0.89
C ASP A 389 20.82 -13.04 1.78
N ILE A 390 20.62 -11.79 1.35
CA ILE A 390 20.96 -10.60 2.13
C ILE A 390 20.16 -10.56 3.45
N TYR A 391 18.86 -10.85 3.42
CA TYR A 391 18.03 -10.90 4.64
C TYR A 391 18.50 -11.97 5.62
N SER A 392 18.92 -13.15 5.11
CA SER A 392 19.53 -14.19 5.93
C SER A 392 20.86 -13.73 6.56
N GLU A 393 21.72 -13.03 5.79
CA GLU A 393 22.97 -12.46 6.30
C GLU A 393 22.71 -11.43 7.42
N ILE A 394 21.73 -10.53 7.23
CA ILE A 394 21.33 -9.53 8.24
C ILE A 394 20.86 -10.23 9.52
N THR A 395 19.97 -11.22 9.41
CA THR A 395 19.45 -11.95 10.56
C THR A 395 20.57 -12.66 11.32
N LYS A 396 21.55 -13.26 10.61
CA LYS A 396 22.73 -13.87 11.24
C LYS A 396 23.63 -12.86 11.92
N ALA A 397 23.81 -11.68 11.33
CA ALA A 397 24.71 -10.65 11.85
C ALA A 397 24.13 -9.91 13.07
N HIS A 398 22.84 -9.60 13.05
CA HIS A 398 22.20 -8.74 14.03
C HIS A 398 21.29 -9.52 15.03
N GLY A 399 21.16 -10.86 14.87
CA GLY A 399 20.34 -11.72 15.73
C GLY A 399 18.85 -11.62 15.41
N GLU A 400 18.03 -12.32 16.22
CA GLU A 400 16.57 -12.37 16.06
C GLU A 400 15.92 -11.05 16.47
N ALA A 401 14.97 -10.57 15.64
CA ALA A 401 14.14 -9.39 15.90
C ALA A 401 12.85 -9.45 15.09
N ASP A 402 11.80 -8.74 15.50
CA ASP A 402 10.58 -8.53 14.70
C ASP A 402 10.85 -7.46 13.63
N ARG A 403 11.44 -7.87 12.52
CA ARG A 403 11.86 -6.98 11.42
C ARG A 403 10.76 -6.72 10.41
N ARG A 404 9.93 -7.74 10.18
CA ARG A 404 8.88 -7.71 9.15
C ARG A 404 9.42 -7.27 7.79
N PHE A 405 10.58 -7.80 7.42
CA PHE A 405 11.15 -7.56 6.09
C PHE A 405 10.13 -7.93 5.01
N ARG A 406 10.09 -7.14 3.96
CA ARG A 406 9.14 -7.33 2.88
C ARG A 406 9.89 -7.52 1.56
N ILE A 407 9.35 -8.41 0.73
CA ILE A 407 9.65 -8.41 -0.71
C ILE A 407 8.38 -7.93 -1.40
N GLU A 408 8.53 -6.79 -2.06
CA GLU A 408 7.48 -6.18 -2.87
C GLU A 408 7.40 -6.94 -4.20
N HIS A 409 6.20 -7.16 -4.66
CA HIS A 409 5.80 -7.99 -5.79
C HIS A 409 5.99 -9.48 -5.52
N ALA A 410 7.17 -9.97 -5.12
CA ALA A 410 7.45 -11.40 -4.91
C ALA A 410 6.85 -12.25 -6.05
N GLN A 411 7.06 -11.79 -7.30
CA GLN A 411 6.22 -12.13 -8.43
C GLN A 411 6.52 -13.52 -9.00
N HIS A 412 7.80 -13.80 -9.33
CA HIS A 412 8.20 -15.07 -9.94
C HIS A 412 9.09 -15.82 -8.95
N MET A 413 8.65 -16.99 -8.52
CA MET A 413 9.31 -17.69 -7.43
C MET A 413 10.15 -18.87 -7.92
N ALA A 414 11.38 -18.96 -7.43
CA ALA A 414 12.08 -20.25 -7.45
C ALA A 414 11.45 -21.17 -6.38
N ALA A 415 11.23 -22.44 -6.70
CA ALA A 415 10.54 -23.37 -5.81
C ALA A 415 11.19 -23.48 -4.41
N LYS A 416 12.53 -23.36 -4.33
CA LYS A 416 13.33 -23.40 -3.07
C LYS A 416 13.07 -22.22 -2.15
N ASP A 417 12.53 -21.10 -2.65
CA ASP A 417 12.46 -19.84 -1.90
C ASP A 417 11.16 -19.67 -1.11
N PHE A 418 10.11 -20.45 -1.38
CA PHE A 418 8.89 -20.43 -0.56
C PHE A 418 9.15 -20.75 0.91
N ASP A 419 9.93 -21.81 1.18
CA ASP A 419 10.32 -22.17 2.56
C ASP A 419 11.19 -21.10 3.20
N ARG A 420 12.04 -20.42 2.42
CA ARG A 420 12.90 -19.35 2.92
C ARG A 420 12.11 -18.11 3.37
N PHE A 421 11.04 -17.75 2.64
CA PHE A 421 10.12 -16.70 3.08
C PHE A 421 9.54 -17.02 4.47
N ALA A 422 9.07 -18.24 4.67
CA ALA A 422 8.52 -18.68 5.95
C ALA A 422 9.58 -18.69 7.06
N GLN A 423 10.77 -19.26 6.80
CA GLN A 423 11.86 -19.37 7.77
C GLN A 423 12.43 -18.00 8.20
N LEU A 424 12.50 -17.04 7.28
CA LEU A 424 12.99 -15.68 7.54
C LEU A 424 11.88 -14.72 7.96
N HIS A 425 10.64 -15.21 8.10
CA HIS A 425 9.46 -14.39 8.40
C HIS A 425 9.26 -13.19 7.47
N VAL A 426 9.65 -13.35 6.19
CA VAL A 426 9.51 -12.32 5.17
C VAL A 426 8.05 -12.21 4.75
N ILE A 427 7.54 -10.99 4.64
CA ILE A 427 6.20 -10.70 4.15
C ILE A 427 6.24 -10.65 2.62
N ALA A 428 5.32 -11.35 1.96
CA ALA A 428 5.08 -11.18 0.54
C ALA A 428 4.04 -10.06 0.33
N SER A 429 4.50 -8.91 -0.14
CA SER A 429 3.67 -7.75 -0.47
C SER A 429 3.31 -7.81 -1.96
N VAL A 430 2.08 -8.22 -2.27
CA VAL A 430 1.72 -8.69 -3.61
C VAL A 430 0.52 -7.96 -4.19
N GLN A 431 0.44 -7.92 -5.53
CA GLN A 431 -0.57 -7.20 -6.30
C GLN A 431 -1.40 -8.18 -7.12
N PRO A 432 -2.59 -8.58 -6.62
CA PRO A 432 -3.41 -9.57 -7.33
C PRO A 432 -3.87 -9.12 -8.72
N TYR A 433 -4.08 -7.82 -8.94
CA TYR A 433 -4.48 -7.32 -10.26
C TYR A 433 -3.43 -7.61 -11.34
N HIS A 434 -2.15 -7.52 -11.01
CA HIS A 434 -1.06 -7.84 -11.96
C HIS A 434 -1.14 -9.29 -12.44
N ALA A 435 -1.60 -10.24 -11.61
CA ALA A 435 -1.74 -11.63 -12.02
C ALA A 435 -2.76 -11.84 -13.16
N ILE A 436 -3.84 -11.06 -13.19
CA ILE A 436 -4.86 -11.17 -14.25
C ILE A 436 -4.51 -10.34 -15.47
N ASP A 437 -3.61 -9.39 -15.34
CA ASP A 437 -3.08 -8.59 -16.42
C ASP A 437 -1.93 -9.31 -17.13
N ASP A 438 -0.86 -9.65 -16.42
CA ASP A 438 0.31 -10.37 -16.96
C ASP A 438 -0.04 -11.78 -17.45
N GLY A 439 -1.00 -12.43 -16.82
CA GLY A 439 -1.47 -13.77 -17.21
C GLY A 439 -1.95 -13.88 -18.66
N ARG A 440 -2.12 -12.76 -19.35
CA ARG A 440 -2.45 -12.71 -20.77
C ARG A 440 -1.27 -13.16 -21.65
N TRP A 441 -0.03 -12.97 -21.20
CA TRP A 441 1.17 -13.09 -22.03
C TRP A 441 2.41 -13.65 -21.30
N ALA A 442 2.43 -13.65 -19.98
CA ALA A 442 3.59 -14.03 -19.18
C ALA A 442 4.14 -15.43 -19.53
N GLU A 443 3.25 -16.40 -19.78
CA GLU A 443 3.64 -17.78 -20.09
C GLU A 443 4.45 -17.88 -21.38
N GLY A 444 4.17 -17.03 -22.37
CA GLY A 444 4.96 -16.93 -23.60
C GLY A 444 6.37 -16.37 -23.40
N TRP A 445 6.56 -15.57 -22.35
CA TRP A 445 7.83 -14.89 -22.07
C TRP A 445 8.76 -15.70 -21.17
N ILE A 446 8.20 -16.43 -20.21
CA ILE A 446 8.99 -17.16 -19.19
C ILE A 446 8.75 -18.67 -19.18
N GLY A 447 7.89 -19.17 -20.05
CA GLY A 447 7.52 -20.58 -20.12
C GLY A 447 6.59 -21.05 -19.01
N HIS A 448 5.92 -22.19 -19.25
CA HIS A 448 4.86 -22.71 -18.37
C HIS A 448 5.34 -23.00 -16.94
N ASP A 449 6.53 -23.60 -16.79
CA ASP A 449 7.06 -24.00 -15.49
C ASP A 449 7.29 -22.80 -14.57
N ARG A 450 7.93 -21.73 -15.05
CA ARG A 450 8.11 -20.47 -14.28
C ARG A 450 6.77 -19.76 -14.03
N ALA A 451 5.90 -19.71 -15.05
CA ALA A 451 4.59 -19.11 -14.95
C ALA A 451 3.70 -19.77 -13.88
N SER A 452 3.83 -21.10 -13.67
CA SER A 452 3.08 -21.82 -12.61
C SER A 452 3.44 -21.38 -11.18
N ARG A 453 4.61 -20.77 -11.00
CA ARG A 453 5.08 -20.22 -9.72
C ARG A 453 5.03 -18.68 -9.68
N THR A 454 4.30 -18.09 -10.61
CA THR A 454 4.12 -16.63 -10.72
C THR A 454 2.86 -16.22 -10.00
N TYR A 455 2.94 -15.16 -9.17
CA TYR A 455 1.82 -14.71 -8.34
C TYR A 455 1.24 -15.87 -7.50
N ALA A 456 2.10 -16.58 -6.82
CA ALA A 456 1.78 -17.86 -6.17
C ALA A 456 1.13 -17.66 -4.79
N PHE A 457 0.02 -16.91 -4.74
CA PHE A 457 -0.63 -16.47 -3.49
C PHE A 457 -1.05 -17.62 -2.59
N ARG A 458 -1.67 -18.69 -3.17
CA ARG A 458 -2.06 -19.88 -2.42
C ARG A 458 -0.85 -20.61 -1.87
N THR A 459 0.22 -20.69 -2.64
CA THR A 459 1.44 -21.34 -2.19
C THR A 459 2.05 -20.58 -1.01
N PHE A 460 2.19 -19.26 -1.07
CA PHE A 460 2.62 -18.44 0.07
C PHE A 460 1.74 -18.67 1.30
N TRP A 461 0.41 -18.59 1.14
CA TRP A 461 -0.54 -18.81 2.22
C TRP A 461 -0.36 -20.18 2.87
N SER A 462 -0.21 -21.24 2.05
CA SER A 462 -0.05 -22.63 2.52
C SER A 462 1.27 -22.86 3.26
N HIS A 463 2.33 -22.10 2.96
CA HIS A 463 3.61 -22.11 3.67
C HIS A 463 3.60 -21.23 4.93
N GLY A 464 2.46 -20.63 5.30
CA GLY A 464 2.35 -19.74 6.44
C GLY A 464 3.02 -18.38 6.25
N VAL A 465 3.37 -18.01 5.02
CA VAL A 465 3.92 -16.69 4.68
C VAL A 465 2.82 -15.64 4.83
N ARG A 466 3.13 -14.56 5.52
CA ARG A 466 2.20 -13.44 5.65
C ARG A 466 2.07 -12.71 4.32
N LEU A 467 0.83 -12.59 3.83
CA LEU A 467 0.51 -11.77 2.67
C LEU A 467 0.08 -10.37 3.12
N ALA A 468 0.53 -9.35 2.40
CA ALA A 468 -0.01 -8.00 2.41
C ALA A 468 -0.42 -7.64 0.98
N LEU A 469 -1.67 -7.23 0.77
CA LEU A 469 -2.14 -6.92 -0.57
C LEU A 469 -2.08 -5.41 -0.84
N GLY A 470 -1.71 -5.08 -2.05
CA GLY A 470 -1.69 -3.72 -2.58
C GLY A 470 -2.07 -3.68 -4.04
N THR A 471 -2.16 -2.48 -4.59
CA THR A 471 -2.47 -2.26 -6.00
C THR A 471 -1.25 -1.92 -6.84
N ASP A 472 -0.22 -1.36 -6.20
CA ASP A 472 0.88 -0.70 -6.90
C ASP A 472 0.39 0.51 -7.72
N TRP A 473 -0.61 1.24 -7.18
CA TRP A 473 -1.13 2.44 -7.81
C TRP A 473 -0.01 3.50 -7.85
N ASP A 474 0.32 3.99 -8.99
CA ASP A 474 -0.41 4.26 -10.25
C ASP A 474 -0.27 3.17 -11.34
N VAL A 475 0.56 2.15 -11.13
CA VAL A 475 0.76 1.06 -12.10
C VAL A 475 -0.55 0.30 -12.37
N ALA A 476 -1.35 0.03 -11.33
CA ALA A 476 -2.69 -0.51 -11.47
C ALA A 476 -3.71 0.37 -10.73
N ALA A 477 -5.00 0.18 -11.02
CA ALA A 477 -6.05 0.98 -10.41
C ALA A 477 -6.13 0.78 -8.89
N LEU A 478 -6.23 1.86 -8.11
CA LEU A 478 -6.39 1.86 -6.66
C LEU A 478 -7.75 1.27 -6.20
N ASN A 479 -8.32 0.35 -6.90
CA ASN A 479 -9.66 -0.16 -6.61
C ASN A 479 -9.60 -1.51 -5.88
N PRO A 480 -9.92 -1.57 -4.57
CA PRO A 480 -9.89 -2.82 -3.82
C PRO A 480 -10.80 -3.91 -4.38
N MET A 481 -11.91 -3.56 -5.01
CA MET A 481 -12.82 -4.55 -5.58
C MET A 481 -12.19 -5.26 -6.80
N LEU A 482 -11.34 -4.58 -7.56
CA LEU A 482 -10.56 -5.21 -8.63
C LEU A 482 -9.47 -6.14 -8.06
N THR A 483 -8.82 -5.74 -6.98
CA THR A 483 -7.83 -6.57 -6.26
C THR A 483 -8.48 -7.84 -5.70
N VAL A 484 -9.64 -7.71 -5.03
CA VAL A 484 -10.39 -8.87 -4.49
C VAL A 484 -10.86 -9.77 -5.63
N TYR A 485 -11.44 -9.20 -6.69
CA TYR A 485 -11.83 -9.94 -7.88
C TYR A 485 -10.67 -10.73 -8.47
N ALA A 486 -9.52 -10.10 -8.66
CA ALA A 486 -8.33 -10.72 -9.22
C ALA A 486 -7.80 -11.88 -8.37
N ALA A 487 -7.68 -11.68 -7.04
CA ALA A 487 -7.22 -12.72 -6.12
C ALA A 487 -8.12 -13.97 -6.09
N VAL A 488 -9.44 -13.73 -6.19
CA VAL A 488 -10.46 -14.80 -6.07
C VAL A 488 -10.71 -15.51 -7.39
N THR A 489 -10.67 -14.79 -8.51
CA THR A 489 -10.99 -15.38 -9.83
C THR A 489 -9.77 -15.78 -10.64
N ARG A 490 -8.70 -14.98 -10.59
CA ARG A 490 -7.54 -15.06 -11.49
C ARG A 490 -7.93 -15.10 -12.99
N ALA A 491 -9.13 -14.60 -13.31
CA ALA A 491 -9.61 -14.52 -14.69
C ALA A 491 -8.88 -13.41 -15.43
N THR A 492 -8.12 -13.77 -16.47
CA THR A 492 -7.30 -12.81 -17.23
C THR A 492 -8.15 -11.78 -17.97
N LEU A 493 -7.62 -10.57 -18.12
CA LEU A 493 -8.35 -9.44 -18.70
C LEU A 493 -8.75 -9.64 -20.17
N ASP A 494 -8.04 -10.52 -20.90
CA ASP A 494 -8.38 -10.90 -22.28
C ASP A 494 -9.48 -11.96 -22.41
N GLY A 495 -9.98 -12.45 -21.28
CA GLY A 495 -11.04 -13.47 -21.23
C GLY A 495 -10.63 -14.88 -21.63
N LYS A 496 -9.32 -15.14 -21.91
CA LYS A 496 -8.86 -16.48 -22.32
C LYS A 496 -8.82 -17.48 -21.16
N ASN A 497 -8.68 -17.01 -19.93
CA ASN A 497 -8.66 -17.82 -18.72
C ASN A 497 -9.86 -17.51 -17.81
N PRO A 498 -11.12 -17.75 -18.23
CA PRO A 498 -12.30 -17.38 -17.46
C PRO A 498 -12.43 -18.14 -16.13
N ASN A 499 -11.80 -19.33 -16.04
CA ASN A 499 -11.76 -20.14 -14.83
C ASN A 499 -10.52 -19.85 -13.96
N GLY A 500 -9.70 -18.89 -14.36
CA GLY A 500 -8.47 -18.46 -13.69
C GLY A 500 -7.20 -18.99 -14.34
N TRP A 501 -6.21 -18.12 -14.49
CA TRP A 501 -4.85 -18.46 -14.87
C TRP A 501 -4.14 -19.07 -13.65
N PHE A 502 -3.70 -20.32 -13.73
CA PHE A 502 -3.27 -21.14 -12.58
C PHE A 502 -4.27 -21.08 -11.41
N PRO A 503 -5.47 -21.65 -11.57
CA PRO A 503 -6.59 -21.51 -10.63
C PRO A 503 -6.31 -22.06 -9.23
N GLU A 504 -5.33 -22.95 -9.08
CA GLU A 504 -4.83 -23.46 -7.79
C GLU A 504 -4.20 -22.38 -6.92
N GLN A 505 -3.82 -21.24 -7.50
CA GLN A 505 -3.25 -20.09 -6.79
C GLN A 505 -4.30 -19.07 -6.29
N LYS A 506 -5.60 -19.36 -6.47
CA LYS A 506 -6.68 -18.51 -5.97
C LYS A 506 -6.69 -18.41 -4.44
N LEU A 507 -7.04 -17.24 -3.93
CA LEU A 507 -7.46 -17.04 -2.55
C LEU A 507 -8.99 -17.07 -2.45
N THR A 508 -9.51 -17.36 -1.26
CA THR A 508 -10.91 -17.14 -0.94
C THR A 508 -11.18 -15.67 -0.62
N VAL A 509 -12.45 -15.22 -0.68
CA VAL A 509 -12.82 -13.85 -0.30
C VAL A 509 -12.38 -13.52 1.14
N PRO A 510 -12.65 -14.39 2.16
CA PRO A 510 -12.18 -14.12 3.52
C PRO A 510 -10.66 -13.96 3.64
N GLU A 511 -9.87 -14.83 3.02
CA GLU A 511 -8.41 -14.76 3.02
C GLU A 511 -7.91 -13.47 2.35
N THR A 512 -8.55 -13.10 1.24
CA THR A 512 -8.20 -11.87 0.50
C THR A 512 -8.49 -10.62 1.34
N VAL A 513 -9.67 -10.56 1.98
CA VAL A 513 -10.03 -9.43 2.86
C VAL A 513 -9.09 -9.39 4.08
N GLU A 514 -8.76 -10.55 4.71
CA GLU A 514 -7.79 -10.61 5.81
C GLU A 514 -6.42 -10.08 5.36
N ALA A 515 -5.92 -10.49 4.19
CA ALA A 515 -4.63 -10.05 3.66
C ALA A 515 -4.62 -8.54 3.30
N TYR A 516 -5.75 -8.01 2.79
CA TYR A 516 -5.85 -6.60 2.37
C TYR A 516 -6.21 -5.64 3.52
N THR A 517 -6.46 -6.13 4.72
CA THR A 517 -6.76 -5.34 5.91
C THR A 517 -5.77 -5.65 7.04
N MET A 518 -5.91 -6.79 7.71
CA MET A 518 -5.06 -7.21 8.82
C MET A 518 -3.63 -7.56 8.37
N GLY A 519 -3.47 -8.21 7.21
CA GLY A 519 -2.15 -8.54 6.66
C GLY A 519 -1.35 -7.29 6.33
N SER A 520 -1.97 -6.31 5.68
CA SER A 520 -1.35 -5.01 5.39
C SER A 520 -1.11 -4.19 6.66
N ALA A 521 -2.01 -4.24 7.66
CA ALA A 521 -1.78 -3.59 8.95
C ALA A 521 -0.59 -4.22 9.71
N TYR A 522 -0.43 -5.55 9.64
CA TYR A 522 0.74 -6.24 10.18
C TYR A 522 2.02 -5.81 9.46
N ALA A 523 1.99 -5.66 8.14
CA ALA A 523 3.15 -5.27 7.35
C ALA A 523 3.72 -3.89 7.73
N GLU A 524 2.95 -3.03 8.40
CA GLU A 524 3.38 -1.72 8.89
C GLU A 524 3.35 -1.60 10.44
N PHE A 525 3.34 -2.72 11.18
CA PHE A 525 3.33 -2.75 12.65
C PHE A 525 2.08 -2.10 13.29
N GLN A 526 0.92 -2.19 12.65
CA GLN A 526 -0.32 -1.57 13.12
C GLN A 526 -1.51 -2.53 13.31
N GLU A 527 -1.30 -3.83 13.30
CA GLU A 527 -2.34 -4.84 13.51
C GLU A 527 -3.10 -4.70 14.84
N ASN A 528 -2.48 -4.09 15.84
CA ASN A 528 -3.12 -3.78 17.12
C ASN A 528 -3.93 -2.48 17.10
N GLN A 529 -3.78 -1.66 16.05
CA GLN A 529 -4.41 -0.34 15.93
C GLN A 529 -5.54 -0.34 14.89
N LYS A 530 -5.44 -1.12 13.82
CA LYS A 530 -6.38 -1.15 12.69
C LYS A 530 -6.41 -2.52 12.00
N GLY A 531 -7.10 -2.64 10.88
CA GLY A 531 -7.20 -3.86 10.07
C GLY A 531 -8.30 -4.83 10.50
N SER A 532 -9.00 -4.57 11.62
CA SER A 532 -10.21 -5.30 12.03
C SER A 532 -11.19 -4.36 12.74
N ILE A 533 -12.48 -4.69 12.70
CA ILE A 533 -13.53 -3.99 13.45
C ILE A 533 -13.60 -4.61 14.84
N THR A 534 -12.76 -4.13 15.74
CA THR A 534 -12.58 -4.64 17.09
C THR A 534 -12.60 -3.47 18.08
N PRO A 535 -13.28 -3.56 19.24
CA PRO A 535 -13.24 -2.51 20.24
C PRO A 535 -11.80 -2.15 20.65
N GLY A 536 -11.52 -0.85 20.76
CA GLY A 536 -10.19 -0.30 21.04
C GLY A 536 -9.33 -0.01 19.82
N LYS A 537 -9.72 -0.44 18.61
CA LYS A 537 -9.04 -0.10 17.36
C LYS A 537 -9.61 1.16 16.72
N LEU A 538 -8.84 1.73 15.82
CA LEU A 538 -9.21 2.89 15.02
C LEU A 538 -10.46 2.58 14.18
N ALA A 539 -11.36 3.54 14.12
CA ALA A 539 -12.63 3.41 13.41
C ALA A 539 -12.45 3.71 11.91
N ASP A 540 -11.72 2.81 11.25
CA ASP A 540 -11.49 2.81 9.80
C ASP A 540 -12.34 1.71 9.17
N MET A 541 -13.37 2.11 8.41
CA MET A 541 -14.39 1.18 7.90
C MET A 541 -14.87 1.58 6.51
N VAL A 542 -15.35 0.60 5.75
CA VAL A 542 -15.99 0.80 4.44
C VAL A 542 -17.35 0.10 4.39
N LEU A 543 -18.37 0.83 3.95
CA LEU A 543 -19.70 0.29 3.67
C LEU A 543 -19.85 0.05 2.17
N LEU A 544 -20.14 -1.18 1.77
CA LEU A 544 -20.24 -1.61 0.38
C LEU A 544 -21.70 -1.80 -0.06
N SER A 545 -21.97 -1.65 -1.36
CA SER A 545 -23.30 -1.82 -1.95
C SER A 545 -23.82 -3.26 -1.87
N ASP A 546 -22.91 -4.24 -1.89
CA ASP A 546 -23.24 -5.65 -1.96
C ASP A 546 -22.34 -6.48 -1.04
N ASP A 547 -22.81 -7.66 -0.68
CA ASP A 547 -22.11 -8.61 0.18
C ASP A 547 -21.19 -9.50 -0.67
N ILE A 548 -19.90 -9.14 -0.73
CA ILE A 548 -18.88 -9.85 -1.54
C ILE A 548 -18.63 -11.30 -1.12
N PHE A 549 -19.12 -11.73 0.04
CA PHE A 549 -19.04 -13.12 0.50
C PHE A 549 -20.16 -14.00 -0.04
N SER A 550 -21.24 -13.40 -0.55
CA SER A 550 -22.45 -14.11 -0.99
C SER A 550 -22.76 -13.95 -2.49
N ILE A 551 -22.21 -12.93 -3.15
CA ILE A 551 -22.42 -12.73 -4.60
C ILE A 551 -21.47 -13.61 -5.43
N PRO A 552 -21.80 -13.89 -6.71
CA PRO A 552 -20.88 -14.56 -7.63
C PRO A 552 -19.56 -13.79 -7.75
N PRO A 553 -18.39 -14.48 -7.75
CA PRO A 553 -17.08 -13.82 -7.75
C PRO A 553 -16.87 -12.83 -8.89
N GLU A 554 -17.43 -13.09 -10.07
CA GLU A 554 -17.37 -12.20 -11.25
C GLU A 554 -18.08 -10.87 -11.05
N LYS A 555 -18.97 -10.75 -10.05
CA LYS A 555 -19.68 -9.52 -9.69
C LYS A 555 -18.92 -8.65 -8.68
N ILE A 556 -17.89 -9.17 -8.05
CA ILE A 556 -17.13 -8.43 -7.02
C ILE A 556 -16.58 -7.11 -7.58
N ARG A 557 -16.08 -7.12 -8.81
CA ARG A 557 -15.52 -5.93 -9.48
C ARG A 557 -16.53 -4.79 -9.71
N ASP A 558 -17.83 -5.11 -9.68
CA ASP A 558 -18.92 -4.15 -9.93
C ASP A 558 -19.43 -3.50 -8.62
N VAL A 559 -19.02 -4.01 -7.46
CA VAL A 559 -19.45 -3.54 -6.13
C VAL A 559 -18.97 -2.11 -5.90
N LYS A 560 -19.84 -1.26 -5.35
CA LYS A 560 -19.58 0.15 -5.11
C LYS A 560 -19.34 0.44 -3.63
N VAL A 561 -18.52 1.42 -3.35
CA VAL A 561 -18.35 2.00 -2.02
C VAL A 561 -19.49 2.98 -1.77
N LEU A 562 -20.23 2.77 -0.69
CA LEU A 562 -21.31 3.65 -0.25
C LEU A 562 -20.78 4.71 0.72
N LYS A 563 -19.96 4.30 1.69
CA LYS A 563 -19.32 5.20 2.64
C LYS A 563 -17.92 4.72 2.99
N THR A 564 -17.02 5.67 3.19
CA THR A 564 -15.69 5.45 3.75
C THR A 564 -15.55 6.24 5.03
N ILE A 565 -15.10 5.59 6.10
CA ILE A 565 -14.96 6.15 7.44
C ILE A 565 -13.50 5.99 7.85
N VAL A 566 -12.85 7.10 8.23
CA VAL A 566 -11.47 7.13 8.71
C VAL A 566 -11.42 7.86 10.04
N GLY A 567 -10.94 7.17 11.09
CA GLY A 567 -10.92 7.75 12.44
C GLY A 567 -12.29 8.23 12.88
N GLY A 568 -13.35 7.46 12.60
CA GLY A 568 -14.72 7.79 12.97
C GLY A 568 -15.39 8.89 12.12
N LYS A 569 -14.67 9.51 11.20
CA LYS A 569 -15.19 10.56 10.32
C LYS A 569 -15.56 9.97 8.95
N ILE A 570 -16.73 10.33 8.44
CA ILE A 570 -17.13 9.97 7.07
C ILE A 570 -16.33 10.89 6.14
N VAL A 571 -15.41 10.30 5.36
CA VAL A 571 -14.57 10.99 4.39
C VAL A 571 -15.09 10.84 2.95
N TRP A 572 -16.02 9.92 2.74
CA TRP A 572 -16.75 9.72 1.48
C TRP A 572 -18.16 9.23 1.77
N ASP A 573 -19.14 9.85 1.09
CA ASP A 573 -20.54 9.44 1.09
C ASP A 573 -21.08 9.52 -0.34
N ALA A 574 -21.37 8.36 -0.96
CA ALA A 574 -21.86 8.29 -2.32
C ALA A 574 -23.23 8.98 -2.53
N MET A 575 -24.00 9.18 -1.47
CA MET A 575 -25.29 9.87 -1.52
C MET A 575 -25.15 11.40 -1.55
N GLU A 576 -24.06 11.94 -1.03
CA GLU A 576 -23.79 13.39 -1.00
C GLU A 576 -23.13 13.90 -2.28
N GLN A 577 -22.72 13.00 -3.20
CA GLN A 577 -22.07 13.34 -4.47
C GLN A 577 -23.05 13.48 -5.66
N LYS A 578 -24.37 13.38 -5.42
CA LYS A 578 -25.44 13.49 -6.45
C LYS A 578 -25.92 14.90 -6.67
#